data_21a363473ed5f87f8a7d93d80ad5e986
#
_entry.id   21a363473ed5f87f8a7d93d80ad5e986
#
_cell.length_a   1.000
_cell.length_b   1.000
_cell.length_c   1.000
_cell.angle_alpha   90.00
_cell.angle_beta   90.00
_cell.angle_gamma   90.00
#
_symmetry.space_group_name_H-M   'P 1'
#
loop_
_entity.id
_entity.type
_entity.pdbx_description
1 polymer ?
#
loop_
_entity_poly.entity_id
_entity_poly.type
_entity_poly.pdbx_seq_one_letter_code
_entity_poly.pdbx_strand_id
1 'polypeptide(L)'
;STSVIVQSDRLHAARELQSRFGGHVVLKGAGSIVQSREEPPYICDRGNPGMAAAGMGDVLTGVIAGIAAQCGDLALATRTGVFVHAQAGDLAARGGERGLLASDVLRQVRACVNPA
;
A
#
# COMPACT_ATOMS: atom_id res chain seq x y z
N SER A 1 23.58 -4.24 6.39
CA SER A 1 23.37 -2.80 6.35
C SER A 1 22.18 -2.38 7.22
N THR A 2 22.13 -1.13 7.58
CA THR A 2 21.05 -0.56 8.41
C THR A 2 19.67 -0.78 7.76
N SER A 3 19.56 -0.62 6.44
CA SER A 3 18.30 -0.81 5.74
C SER A 3 17.81 -2.26 5.78
N VAL A 4 18.70 -3.24 5.75
CA VAL A 4 18.33 -4.65 5.88
C VAL A 4 17.80 -4.94 7.28
N ILE A 5 18.45 -4.39 8.32
CA ILE A 5 18.00 -4.56 9.71
C ILE A 5 16.62 -3.94 9.91
N VAL A 6 16.41 -2.72 9.43
CA VAL A 6 15.11 -2.03 9.52
C VAL A 6 14.02 -2.84 8.82
N GLN A 7 14.31 -3.38 7.63
CA GLN A 7 13.33 -4.17 6.89
C GLN A 7 12.99 -5.47 7.60
N SER A 8 13.96 -6.13 8.22
CA SER A 8 13.71 -7.35 9.01
C SER A 8 12.82 -7.07 10.22
N ASP A 9 13.05 -5.95 10.92
CA ASP A 9 12.23 -5.55 12.07
C ASP A 9 10.79 -5.24 11.64
N ARG A 10 10.60 -4.60 10.48
CA ARG A 10 9.27 -4.30 9.94
C ARG A 10 8.52 -5.57 9.55
N LEU A 11 9.19 -6.53 8.93
CA LEU A 11 8.60 -7.83 8.60
C LEU A 11 8.15 -8.58 9.85
N HIS A 12 8.98 -8.59 10.87
CA HIS A 12 8.66 -9.22 12.16
C HIS A 12 7.45 -8.53 12.81
N ALA A 13 7.44 -7.21 12.83
CA ALA A 13 6.33 -6.43 13.39
C ALA A 13 5.01 -6.72 12.68
N ALA A 14 5.01 -6.79 11.35
CA ALA A 14 3.81 -7.10 10.56
C ALA A 14 3.29 -8.51 10.87
N ARG A 15 4.16 -9.50 10.97
CA ARG A 15 3.80 -10.87 11.33
C ARG A 15 3.21 -10.95 12.73
N GLU A 16 3.82 -10.27 13.70
CA GLU A 16 3.37 -10.28 15.07
C GLU A 16 1.99 -9.64 15.21
N LEU A 17 1.77 -8.51 14.55
CA LEU A 17 0.47 -7.84 14.54
C LEU A 17 -0.60 -8.74 13.92
N GLN A 18 -0.30 -9.37 12.78
CA GLN A 18 -1.25 -10.28 12.13
C GLN A 18 -1.56 -11.48 13.02
N SER A 19 -0.55 -12.05 13.65
CA SER A 19 -0.71 -13.20 14.56
C SER A 19 -1.58 -12.86 15.77
N ARG A 20 -1.43 -11.64 16.33
CA ARG A 20 -2.18 -11.21 17.51
C ARG A 20 -3.62 -10.82 17.22
N PHE A 21 -3.84 -10.11 16.13
CA PHE A 21 -5.13 -9.47 15.86
C PHE A 21 -5.90 -10.10 14.70
N GLY A 22 -5.27 -10.99 13.95
CA GLY A 22 -5.87 -11.61 12.76
C GLY A 22 -6.00 -10.63 11.60
N GLY A 23 -6.77 -11.02 10.60
CA GLY A 23 -7.03 -10.19 9.44
C GLY A 23 -5.81 -9.97 8.53
N HIS A 24 -5.79 -8.84 7.86
CA HIS A 24 -4.74 -8.45 6.93
C HIS A 24 -4.08 -7.18 7.43
N VAL A 25 -2.79 -7.25 7.69
CA VAL A 25 -2.01 -6.14 8.25
C VAL A 25 -1.29 -5.42 7.12
N VAL A 26 -1.44 -4.11 7.04
CA VAL A 26 -0.66 -3.24 6.14
C VAL A 26 0.24 -2.36 6.99
N LEU A 27 1.54 -2.60 6.90
CA LEU A 27 2.52 -1.74 7.54
C LEU A 27 3.04 -0.75 6.51
N LYS A 28 2.57 0.51 6.60
CA LYS A 28 2.91 1.55 5.62
C LYS A 28 4.31 2.12 5.87
N GLY A 29 4.91 2.62 4.82
CA GLY A 29 6.22 3.24 4.84
C GLY A 29 6.95 3.02 3.53
N ALA A 30 8.26 3.26 3.52
CA ALA A 30 9.09 2.91 2.37
C ALA A 30 9.07 1.39 2.20
N GLY A 31 8.47 0.91 1.10
CA GLY A 31 8.23 -0.50 0.91
C GLY A 31 7.12 -1.01 1.84
N SER A 32 5.87 -0.59 1.61
CA SER A 32 4.73 -1.05 2.41
C SER A 32 4.64 -2.57 2.43
N ILE A 33 4.37 -3.14 3.60
CA ILE A 33 4.31 -4.59 3.82
C ILE A 33 2.87 -5.00 4.07
N VAL A 34 2.40 -6.01 3.34
CA VAL A 34 1.09 -6.63 3.57
C VAL A 34 1.32 -8.04 4.11
N GLN A 35 0.80 -8.30 5.30
CA GLN A 35 0.86 -9.61 5.94
C GLN A 35 -0.55 -10.15 6.12
N SER A 36 -0.84 -11.27 5.47
CA SER A 36 -2.07 -12.02 5.60
C SER A 36 -1.80 -13.35 6.30
N ARG A 37 -2.85 -13.97 6.80
CA ARG A 37 -2.75 -15.24 7.50
C ARG A 37 -2.18 -16.33 6.58
N GLU A 38 -1.17 -17.04 7.06
CA GLU A 38 -0.56 -18.19 6.37
C GLU A 38 0.01 -17.88 4.99
N GLU A 39 0.18 -16.61 4.66
CA GLU A 39 0.80 -16.20 3.41
C GLU A 39 2.17 -15.57 3.66
N PRO A 40 3.07 -15.65 2.68
CA PRO A 40 4.32 -14.90 2.78
C PRO A 40 4.02 -13.40 2.74
N PRO A 41 4.84 -12.57 3.40
CA PRO A 41 4.65 -11.13 3.34
C PRO A 41 4.81 -10.60 1.91
N TYR A 42 3.93 -9.68 1.52
CA TYR A 42 4.07 -8.94 0.27
C TYR A 42 4.73 -7.59 0.58
N ILE A 43 5.82 -7.30 -0.12
CA ILE A 43 6.52 -6.03 0.00
C ILE A 43 6.30 -5.24 -1.28
N CYS A 44 5.65 -4.08 -1.17
CA CYS A 44 5.44 -3.20 -2.31
C CYS A 44 6.69 -2.33 -2.52
N ASP A 45 7.28 -2.40 -3.70
CA ASP A 45 8.47 -1.63 -4.07
C ASP A 45 8.13 -0.30 -4.74
N ARG A 46 6.87 0.06 -4.80
CA ARG A 46 6.38 1.32 -5.38
C ARG A 46 6.05 2.31 -4.28
N GLY A 47 5.90 3.55 -4.65
CA GLY A 47 5.59 4.64 -3.75
C GLY A 47 6.75 5.61 -3.59
N ASN A 48 6.50 6.74 -2.94
CA ASN A 48 7.50 7.80 -2.75
C ASN A 48 7.20 8.60 -1.46
N PRO A 49 8.18 9.36 -0.95
CA PRO A 49 8.00 10.13 0.29
C PRO A 49 6.89 11.19 0.24
N GLY A 50 6.54 11.69 -0.96
CA GLY A 50 5.44 12.64 -1.12
C GLY A 50 4.10 12.08 -0.69
N MET A 51 3.98 10.76 -0.59
CA MET A 51 2.74 10.10 -0.16
C MET A 51 2.51 10.16 1.35
N ALA A 52 3.42 10.73 2.13
CA ALA A 52 3.23 10.97 3.56
C ALA A 52 2.42 12.26 3.81
N ALA A 53 1.27 12.37 3.18
CA ALA A 53 0.37 13.52 3.28
C ALA A 53 -0.96 13.10 3.91
N ALA A 54 -1.69 14.10 4.44
CA ALA A 54 -2.99 13.85 5.06
C ALA A 54 -3.97 13.25 4.04
N GLY A 55 -4.76 12.28 4.47
CA GLY A 55 -5.78 11.61 3.64
C GLY A 55 -5.26 10.45 2.79
N MET A 56 -3.96 10.20 2.74
CA MET A 56 -3.39 9.09 1.96
C MET A 56 -3.90 7.73 2.45
N GLY A 57 -4.02 7.55 3.76
CA GLY A 57 -4.57 6.32 4.34
C GLY A 57 -6.02 6.08 3.96
N ASP A 58 -6.83 7.14 3.90
CA ASP A 58 -8.24 7.05 3.51
C ASP A 58 -8.38 6.65 2.04
N VAL A 59 -7.55 7.20 1.16
CA VAL A 59 -7.51 6.81 -0.26
C VAL A 59 -7.13 5.33 -0.39
N LEU A 60 -6.11 4.88 0.34
CA LEU A 60 -5.71 3.47 0.33
C LEU A 60 -6.85 2.56 0.78
N THR A 61 -7.51 2.91 1.88
CA THR A 61 -8.64 2.13 2.38
C THR A 61 -9.76 2.04 1.35
N GLY A 62 -10.10 3.15 0.69
CA GLY A 62 -11.12 3.17 -0.36
C GLY A 62 -10.73 2.32 -1.57
N VAL A 63 -9.48 2.34 -1.99
CA VAL A 63 -8.97 1.51 -3.09
C VAL A 63 -9.09 0.03 -2.75
N ILE A 64 -8.66 -0.38 -1.56
CA ILE A 64 -8.75 -1.78 -1.11
C ILE A 64 -10.22 -2.22 -1.05
N ALA A 65 -11.09 -1.41 -0.45
CA ALA A 65 -12.51 -1.74 -0.32
C ALA A 65 -13.19 -1.90 -1.70
N GLY A 66 -12.88 -1.01 -2.64
CA GLY A 66 -13.42 -1.08 -4.00
C GLY A 66 -12.98 -2.34 -4.74
N ILE A 67 -11.72 -2.71 -4.65
CA ILE A 67 -11.19 -3.92 -5.27
C ILE A 67 -11.80 -5.17 -4.61
N ALA A 68 -11.89 -5.18 -3.27
CA ALA A 68 -12.46 -6.30 -2.52
C ALA A 68 -13.92 -6.56 -2.90
N ALA A 69 -14.70 -5.50 -3.11
CA ALA A 69 -16.09 -5.61 -3.53
C ALA A 69 -16.23 -6.28 -4.91
N GLN A 70 -15.24 -6.12 -5.77
CA GLN A 70 -15.25 -6.70 -7.12
C GLN A 70 -14.72 -8.12 -7.16
N CYS A 71 -13.64 -8.43 -6.43
CA CYS A 71 -12.97 -9.72 -6.55
C CYS A 71 -13.35 -10.73 -5.47
N GLY A 72 -13.92 -10.29 -4.34
CA GLY A 72 -14.35 -11.19 -3.27
C GLY A 72 -13.22 -11.84 -2.47
N ASP A 73 -11.97 -11.47 -2.71
CA ASP A 73 -10.79 -11.99 -2.01
C ASP A 73 -10.07 -10.83 -1.32
N LEU A 74 -10.21 -10.74 0.01
CA LEU A 74 -9.67 -9.62 0.75
C LEU A 74 -8.14 -9.62 0.81
N ALA A 75 -7.51 -10.78 0.88
CA ALA A 75 -6.04 -10.86 0.85
C ALA A 75 -5.48 -10.33 -0.47
N LEU A 76 -6.06 -10.77 -1.58
CA LEU A 76 -5.68 -10.31 -2.92
C LEU A 76 -5.99 -8.82 -3.09
N ALA A 77 -7.17 -8.38 -2.64
CA ALA A 77 -7.57 -6.97 -2.71
C ALA A 77 -6.63 -6.06 -1.92
N THR A 78 -6.16 -6.51 -0.76
CA THR A 78 -5.24 -5.73 0.08
C THR A 78 -3.90 -5.55 -0.62
N ARG A 79 -3.30 -6.63 -1.15
CA ARG A 79 -2.04 -6.56 -1.88
C ARG A 79 -2.15 -5.73 -3.15
N THR A 80 -3.19 -5.98 -3.93
CA THR A 80 -3.45 -5.24 -5.17
C THR A 80 -3.72 -3.76 -4.88
N GLY A 81 -4.50 -3.47 -3.85
CA GLY A 81 -4.80 -2.09 -3.45
C GLY A 81 -3.57 -1.32 -3.00
N VAL A 82 -2.68 -1.94 -2.24
CA VAL A 82 -1.41 -1.33 -1.84
C VAL A 82 -0.55 -1.03 -3.07
N PHE A 83 -0.45 -1.96 -4.01
CA PHE A 83 0.31 -1.76 -5.24
C PHE A 83 -0.29 -0.63 -6.10
N VAL A 84 -1.60 -0.66 -6.34
CA VAL A 84 -2.31 0.35 -7.13
C VAL A 84 -2.16 1.74 -6.52
N HIS A 85 -2.33 1.85 -5.22
CA HIS A 85 -2.18 3.11 -4.49
C HIS A 85 -0.76 3.66 -4.61
N ALA A 86 0.25 2.81 -4.42
CA ALA A 86 1.65 3.20 -4.54
C ALA A 86 2.01 3.61 -5.98
N GLN A 87 1.54 2.88 -6.97
CA GLN A 87 1.75 3.21 -8.38
C GLN A 87 1.07 4.53 -8.75
N ALA A 88 -0.16 4.72 -8.28
CA ALA A 88 -0.88 5.99 -8.48
C ALA A 88 -0.13 7.16 -7.85
N GLY A 89 0.45 6.95 -6.67
CA GLY A 89 1.29 7.94 -6.00
C GLY A 89 2.53 8.30 -6.81
N ASP A 90 3.19 7.32 -7.40
CA ASP A 90 4.36 7.54 -8.25
C ASP A 90 3.98 8.30 -9.54
N LEU A 91 2.86 7.96 -10.16
CA LEU A 91 2.36 8.70 -11.32
C LEU A 91 2.04 10.15 -10.96
N ALA A 92 1.37 10.38 -9.83
CA ALA A 92 1.03 11.72 -9.37
C ALA A 92 2.27 12.55 -9.03
N ALA A 93 3.34 11.91 -8.58
CA ALA A 93 4.59 12.58 -8.20
C ALA A 93 5.51 12.90 -9.39
N ARG A 94 5.14 12.57 -10.61
CA ARG A 94 5.96 12.87 -11.80
C ARG A 94 6.23 14.36 -11.99
N GLY A 95 5.33 15.22 -11.50
CA GLY A 95 5.53 16.67 -11.48
C GLY A 95 6.31 17.17 -10.28
N GLY A 96 6.75 16.27 -9.39
CA GLY A 96 7.45 16.56 -8.15
C GLY A 96 6.71 15.97 -6.97
N GLU A 97 7.47 15.58 -5.93
CA GLU A 97 6.91 14.99 -4.72
C GLU A 97 6.36 16.05 -3.76
N ARG A 98 6.93 17.25 -3.79
CA ARG A 98 6.51 18.35 -2.92
C ARG A 98 5.13 18.83 -3.31
N GLY A 99 4.27 18.96 -2.31
CA GLY A 99 2.88 19.43 -2.53
C GLY A 99 1.95 18.35 -3.04
N LEU A 100 2.38 17.08 -3.07
CA LEU A 100 1.53 15.97 -3.45
C LEU A 100 0.38 15.83 -2.45
N LEU A 101 -0.85 15.82 -2.97
CA LEU A 101 -2.08 15.68 -2.18
C LEU A 101 -2.72 14.32 -2.41
N ALA A 102 -3.51 13.85 -1.43
CA ALA A 102 -4.26 12.61 -1.56
C ALA A 102 -5.19 12.63 -2.79
N SER A 103 -5.80 13.77 -3.10
CA SER A 103 -6.64 13.94 -4.28
C SER A 103 -5.87 13.75 -5.59
N ASP A 104 -4.58 14.11 -5.63
CA ASP A 104 -3.74 13.89 -6.81
C ASP A 104 -3.52 12.40 -7.06
N VAL A 105 -3.30 11.65 -5.98
CA VAL A 105 -3.16 10.18 -6.04
C VAL A 105 -4.48 9.54 -6.50
N LEU A 106 -5.60 9.97 -5.93
CA LEU A 106 -6.92 9.46 -6.29
C LEU A 106 -7.21 9.59 -7.79
N ARG A 107 -6.82 10.69 -8.40
CA ARG A 107 -7.02 10.92 -9.85
C ARG A 107 -6.26 9.91 -10.71
N GLN A 108 -5.16 9.37 -10.22
CA GLN A 108 -4.35 8.40 -10.97
C GLN A 108 -4.80 6.95 -10.78
N VAL A 109 -5.62 6.67 -9.77
CA VAL A 109 -6.06 5.29 -9.46
C VAL A 109 -6.76 4.64 -10.65
N ARG A 110 -7.61 5.38 -11.34
CA ARG A 110 -8.34 4.84 -12.51
C ARG A 110 -7.40 4.29 -13.58
N ALA A 111 -6.33 5.00 -13.88
CA ALA A 111 -5.34 4.54 -14.86
C ALA A 111 -4.63 3.27 -14.40
N CYS A 112 -4.40 3.14 -13.10
CA CYS A 112 -3.69 1.99 -12.54
C CYS A 112 -4.55 0.72 -12.48
N VAL A 113 -5.87 0.83 -12.40
CA VAL A 113 -6.77 -0.33 -12.35
C VAL A 113 -7.30 -0.73 -13.73
N ASN A 114 -7.05 0.06 -14.76
CA ASN A 114 -7.43 -0.24 -16.12
C ASN A 114 -6.19 -0.55 -16.95
N PRO A 115 -6.14 -1.71 -17.61
CA PRO A 115 -5.02 -2.02 -18.51
C PRO A 115 -5.00 -1.04 -19.70
N ALA A 116 -3.78 -0.80 -20.19
CA ALA A 116 -3.58 0.07 -21.35
C ALA A 116 -4.16 -0.57 -22.63
#